data_7a579649fb76a7dc4cfc42d28dd4dcc5
#
_entry.id   7a579649fb76a7dc4cfc42d28dd4dcc5
#
_cell.length_a   1.000
_cell.length_b   1.000
_cell.length_c   1.000
_cell.angle_alpha   90.00
_cell.angle_beta   90.00
_cell.angle_gamma   90.00
#
_symmetry.space_group_name_H-M   'P 1'
#
loop_
_entity.id
_entity.type
_entity.pdbx_description
1 polymer ?
#
loop_
_entity_poly.entity_id
_entity_poly.type
_entity_poly.pdbx_seq_one_letter_code
_entity_poly.pdbx_strand_id
1 'polypeptide(L)'
;MIADEENITLFANCRAIKVEMKGEKIDAVVIKHIETGEEQILSAPLFSDCTGDGTIGYLAGADYRMGREARAEYGEDLAPEKADKMTMGASVQWYSVETSKKSCFPRFNYGITFNEDNCEKVTMGEWQWETGMNFNQIDDFERIRDYGLLVVYSNWSFLKNELKNNHEYLKRKLGWVAYIAGKRESRRLLGDYILKQDDIDKNVFHEDASFTTTWSLDLHFPDSTNASHFPA
;
A
#
# COMPACT_ATOMS: atom_id res chain seq x y z
N MET A 1 -2.33 -14.49 21.55
CA MET A 1 -1.93 -13.08 21.87
C MET A 1 -3.16 -12.20 21.98
N ILE A 2 -3.79 -11.67 20.90
CA ILE A 2 -5.03 -10.86 21.04
C ILE A 2 -6.17 -11.65 21.68
N ALA A 3 -6.36 -12.91 21.31
CA ALA A 3 -7.41 -13.77 21.85
C ALA A 3 -7.24 -14.12 23.35
N ASP A 4 -6.08 -13.85 23.92
CA ASP A 4 -5.77 -14.15 25.33
C ASP A 4 -5.93 -12.91 26.23
N GLU A 5 -6.30 -11.75 25.64
CA GLU A 5 -6.48 -10.50 26.36
C GLU A 5 -7.95 -10.31 26.75
N GLU A 6 -8.22 -10.36 28.05
CA GLU A 6 -9.58 -10.31 28.58
C GLU A 6 -10.33 -8.98 28.29
N ASN A 7 -9.60 -7.90 28.06
CA ASN A 7 -10.15 -6.57 27.79
C ASN A 7 -10.27 -6.25 26.29
N ILE A 8 -9.97 -7.21 25.40
CA ILE A 8 -10.08 -7.03 23.95
C ILE A 8 -11.22 -7.89 23.40
N THR A 9 -12.17 -7.26 22.71
CA THR A 9 -13.17 -7.96 21.91
C THR A 9 -12.80 -7.85 20.44
N LEU A 10 -12.48 -8.98 19.82
CA LEU A 10 -12.12 -9.05 18.40
C LEU A 10 -13.36 -9.40 17.56
N PHE A 11 -13.71 -8.52 16.64
CA PHE A 11 -14.71 -8.77 15.61
C PHE A 11 -14.00 -9.17 14.30
N ALA A 12 -13.64 -10.46 14.20
CA ALA A 12 -13.01 -11.00 12.99
C ALA A 12 -13.97 -10.97 11.80
N ASN A 13 -13.42 -10.89 10.58
CA ASN A 13 -14.19 -10.84 9.33
C ASN A 13 -15.22 -9.71 9.26
N CYS A 14 -15.00 -8.62 9.99
CA CYS A 14 -15.85 -7.44 9.99
C CYS A 14 -15.13 -6.23 9.41
N ARG A 15 -15.88 -5.37 8.76
CA ARG A 15 -15.39 -4.08 8.26
C ARG A 15 -16.35 -2.96 8.65
N ALA A 16 -15.79 -1.78 8.94
CA ALA A 16 -16.60 -0.57 9.14
C ALA A 16 -17.23 -0.16 7.80
N ILE A 17 -18.55 0.09 7.83
CA ILE A 17 -19.33 0.46 6.65
C ILE A 17 -20.07 1.79 6.80
N LYS A 18 -20.26 2.25 8.03
CA LYS A 18 -20.98 3.49 8.33
C LYS A 18 -20.51 4.05 9.66
N VAL A 19 -20.56 5.36 9.79
CA VAL A 19 -20.35 6.09 11.04
C VAL A 19 -21.61 6.86 11.38
N GLU A 20 -22.01 6.84 12.64
CA GLU A 20 -23.09 7.65 13.18
C GLU A 20 -22.51 8.79 14.00
N MET A 21 -22.91 10.01 13.65
CA MET A 21 -22.38 11.22 14.25
C MET A 21 -23.36 11.83 15.24
N LYS A 22 -22.83 12.40 16.32
CA LYS A 22 -23.58 13.24 17.26
C LYS A 22 -22.88 14.61 17.35
N GLY A 23 -23.38 15.55 16.55
CA GLY A 23 -22.66 16.79 16.32
C GLY A 23 -21.34 16.51 15.59
N GLU A 24 -20.22 16.96 16.13
CA GLU A 24 -18.88 16.76 15.57
C GLU A 24 -18.15 15.52 16.12
N LYS A 25 -18.85 14.67 16.87
CA LYS A 25 -18.25 13.46 17.46
C LYS A 25 -18.86 12.20 16.87
N ILE A 26 -18.04 11.17 16.72
CA ILE A 26 -18.51 9.83 16.40
C ILE A 26 -19.27 9.29 17.61
N ASP A 27 -20.52 8.90 17.41
CA ASP A 27 -21.37 8.27 18.42
C ASP A 27 -21.28 6.73 18.30
N ALA A 28 -21.27 6.23 17.06
CA ALA A 28 -21.14 4.81 16.79
C ALA A 28 -20.52 4.52 15.44
N VAL A 29 -19.94 3.33 15.31
CA VAL A 29 -19.47 2.74 14.05
C VAL A 29 -20.27 1.50 13.76
N VAL A 30 -20.84 1.40 12.57
CA VAL A 30 -21.50 0.19 12.09
C VAL A 30 -20.48 -0.68 11.39
N ILE A 31 -20.32 -1.89 11.90
CA ILE A 31 -19.50 -2.92 11.27
C ILE A 31 -20.38 -3.96 10.59
N LYS A 32 -19.88 -4.55 9.52
CA LYS A 32 -20.55 -5.61 8.76
C LYS A 32 -19.67 -6.83 8.64
N HIS A 33 -20.19 -7.98 8.99
CA HIS A 33 -19.50 -9.25 8.77
C HIS A 33 -19.51 -9.59 7.27
N ILE A 34 -18.33 -9.80 6.70
CA ILE A 34 -18.16 -9.90 5.22
C ILE A 34 -18.77 -11.15 4.61
N GLU A 35 -18.92 -12.24 5.39
CA GLU A 35 -19.47 -13.50 4.91
C GLU A 35 -20.98 -13.59 5.14
N THR A 36 -21.46 -13.20 6.33
CA THR A 36 -22.89 -13.33 6.68
C THR A 36 -23.71 -12.12 6.28
N GLY A 37 -23.09 -10.96 6.15
CA GLY A 37 -23.77 -9.69 5.92
C GLY A 37 -24.42 -9.09 7.15
N GLU A 38 -24.29 -9.71 8.33
CA GLU A 38 -24.81 -9.19 9.59
C GLU A 38 -24.15 -7.87 9.97
N GLU A 39 -24.93 -6.93 10.46
CA GLU A 39 -24.45 -5.61 10.88
C GLU A 39 -24.56 -5.49 12.39
N GLN A 40 -23.57 -4.83 12.99
CA GLN A 40 -23.52 -4.53 14.42
C GLN A 40 -23.15 -3.06 14.61
N ILE A 41 -23.70 -2.44 15.64
CA ILE A 41 -23.43 -1.06 16.02
C ILE A 41 -22.51 -1.08 17.25
N LEU A 42 -21.37 -0.43 17.14
CA LEU A 42 -20.39 -0.31 18.20
C LEU A 42 -20.31 1.14 18.66
N SER A 43 -20.69 1.40 19.91
CA SER A 43 -20.60 2.73 20.54
C SER A 43 -19.44 2.75 21.54
N ALA A 44 -18.68 3.82 21.54
CA ALA A 44 -17.56 4.03 22.46
C ALA A 44 -17.32 5.53 22.67
N PRO A 45 -16.63 5.92 23.75
CA PRO A 45 -16.24 7.32 23.96
C PRO A 45 -15.11 7.77 23.02
N LEU A 46 -14.30 6.85 22.51
CA LEU A 46 -13.16 7.10 21.64
C LEU A 46 -13.09 6.04 20.53
N PHE A 47 -12.63 6.47 19.37
CA PHE A 47 -12.41 5.61 18.21
C PHE A 47 -11.00 5.83 17.67
N SER A 48 -10.36 4.77 17.22
CA SER A 48 -9.07 4.82 16.51
C SER A 48 -9.25 4.25 15.11
N ASP A 49 -8.92 5.03 14.07
CA ASP A 49 -8.98 4.60 12.68
C ASP A 49 -7.63 3.97 12.27
N CYS A 50 -7.59 2.66 12.25
CA CYS A 50 -6.45 1.86 11.80
C CYS A 50 -6.75 1.13 10.48
N THR A 51 -7.67 1.65 9.67
CA THR A 51 -8.12 1.00 8.42
C THR A 51 -7.12 1.09 7.28
N GLY A 52 -6.07 1.89 7.42
CA GLY A 52 -5.07 2.14 6.38
C GLY A 52 -5.49 3.20 5.35
N ASP A 53 -6.79 3.32 5.09
CA ASP A 53 -7.37 4.27 4.13
C ASP A 53 -8.08 5.46 4.80
N GLY A 54 -7.97 5.61 6.13
CA GLY A 54 -8.73 6.61 6.86
C GLY A 54 -10.25 6.45 6.68
N THR A 55 -10.73 5.20 6.67
CA THR A 55 -12.12 4.89 6.29
C THR A 55 -13.12 5.43 7.30
N ILE A 56 -12.84 5.30 8.60
CA ILE A 56 -13.73 5.79 9.65
C ILE A 56 -13.78 7.32 9.62
N GLY A 57 -12.62 7.98 9.52
CA GLY A 57 -12.56 9.43 9.39
C GLY A 57 -13.29 9.93 8.15
N TYR A 58 -13.11 9.28 7.00
CA TYR A 58 -13.82 9.60 5.77
C TYR A 58 -15.35 9.46 5.92
N LEU A 59 -15.80 8.36 6.50
CA LEU A 59 -17.24 8.12 6.75
C LEU A 59 -17.83 9.08 7.79
N ALA A 60 -17.01 9.59 8.70
CA ALA A 60 -17.37 10.63 9.65
C ALA A 60 -17.41 12.04 9.05
N GLY A 61 -16.93 12.22 7.81
CA GLY A 61 -16.86 13.52 7.14
C GLY A 61 -15.66 14.35 7.53
N ALA A 62 -14.60 13.73 8.08
CA ALA A 62 -13.35 14.41 8.37
C ALA A 62 -12.63 14.85 7.09
N ASP A 63 -11.95 15.99 7.14
CA ASP A 63 -11.12 16.47 6.06
C ASP A 63 -9.93 15.55 5.85
N TYR A 64 -9.52 15.38 4.60
CA TYR A 64 -8.37 14.55 4.23
C TYR A 64 -7.68 15.08 2.97
N ARG A 65 -6.47 14.60 2.73
CA ARG A 65 -5.71 14.84 1.49
C ARG A 65 -5.32 13.52 0.84
N MET A 66 -5.15 13.57 -0.47
CA MET A 66 -4.53 12.55 -1.31
C MET A 66 -3.61 13.25 -2.32
N GLY A 67 -2.51 12.60 -2.70
CA GLY A 67 -1.51 13.22 -3.55
C GLY A 67 -0.49 14.02 -2.76
N ARG A 68 0.38 14.74 -3.47
CA ARG A 68 1.50 15.46 -2.87
C ARG A 68 1.22 16.95 -2.75
N GLU A 69 1.59 17.52 -1.63
CA GLU A 69 1.57 18.95 -1.37
C GLU A 69 2.71 19.66 -2.14
N ALA A 70 2.52 20.94 -2.45
CA ALA A 70 3.58 21.75 -3.03
C ALA A 70 4.65 22.11 -1.97
N ARG A 71 5.92 22.18 -2.37
CA ARG A 71 7.03 22.60 -1.52
C ARG A 71 6.73 23.88 -0.74
N ALA A 72 6.12 24.85 -1.40
CA ALA A 72 5.83 26.16 -0.80
C ALA A 72 4.79 26.11 0.33
N GLU A 73 4.03 25.02 0.45
CA GLU A 73 2.97 24.92 1.47
C GLU A 73 3.54 24.76 2.88
N TYR A 74 4.58 23.93 3.02
CA TYR A 74 5.23 23.66 4.31
C TYR A 74 6.72 23.96 4.32
N GLY A 75 7.30 24.42 3.19
CA GLY A 75 8.72 24.72 3.06
C GLY A 75 9.60 23.45 3.00
N GLU A 76 9.07 22.36 2.50
CA GLU A 76 9.74 21.05 2.49
C GLU A 76 10.57 20.85 1.23
N ASP A 77 11.88 20.68 1.38
CA ASP A 77 12.81 20.53 0.25
C ASP A 77 12.55 19.24 -0.58
N LEU A 78 12.00 18.22 0.04
CA LEU A 78 11.72 16.94 -0.59
C LEU A 78 10.36 16.90 -1.31
N ALA A 79 9.50 17.90 -1.07
CA ALA A 79 8.22 18.02 -1.75
C ALA A 79 8.38 18.54 -3.19
N PRO A 80 7.46 18.19 -4.11
CA PRO A 80 7.46 18.70 -5.47
C PRO A 80 7.22 20.22 -5.49
N GLU A 81 7.65 20.90 -6.54
CA GLU A 81 7.41 22.35 -6.67
C GLU A 81 5.93 22.71 -6.73
N LYS A 82 5.12 21.84 -7.31
CA LYS A 82 3.67 22.02 -7.44
C LYS A 82 2.97 20.79 -6.89
N ALA A 83 1.87 21.01 -6.18
CA ALA A 83 1.00 19.94 -5.73
C ALA A 83 0.49 19.12 -6.92
N ASP A 84 0.35 17.82 -6.72
CA ASP A 84 -0.21 16.90 -7.71
C ASP A 84 -1.07 15.82 -7.02
N LYS A 85 -1.60 14.89 -7.83
CA LYS A 85 -2.45 13.80 -7.34
C LYS A 85 -1.71 12.48 -7.19
N MET A 86 -0.39 12.48 -7.34
CA MET A 86 0.39 11.26 -7.27
C MET A 86 0.52 10.79 -5.82
N THR A 87 0.42 9.49 -5.65
CA THR A 87 0.62 8.79 -4.37
C THR A 87 1.72 7.76 -4.53
N MET A 88 2.20 7.18 -3.43
CA MET A 88 2.98 5.96 -3.53
C MET A 88 2.14 4.87 -4.19
N GLY A 89 2.75 4.10 -5.09
CA GLY A 89 2.09 3.01 -5.77
C GLY A 89 1.81 1.82 -4.86
N ALA A 90 1.10 0.85 -5.41
CA ALA A 90 0.88 -0.44 -4.77
C ALA A 90 1.71 -1.53 -5.44
N SER A 91 2.17 -2.51 -4.67
CA SER A 91 2.98 -3.62 -5.16
C SER A 91 2.30 -4.96 -4.94
N VAL A 92 2.34 -5.84 -5.94
CA VAL A 92 1.90 -7.22 -5.78
C VAL A 92 3.06 -8.06 -5.28
N GLN A 93 2.96 -8.54 -4.05
CA GLN A 93 3.98 -9.38 -3.44
C GLN A 93 4.01 -10.78 -4.04
N TRP A 94 5.19 -11.37 -4.13
CA TRP A 94 5.36 -12.72 -4.64
C TRP A 94 6.68 -13.33 -4.18
N TYR A 95 6.78 -14.65 -4.21
CA TYR A 95 8.06 -15.34 -4.08
C TYR A 95 8.13 -16.59 -4.94
N SER A 96 9.36 -16.99 -5.26
CA SER A 96 9.65 -18.25 -5.92
C SER A 96 10.26 -19.27 -4.96
N VAL A 97 10.06 -20.54 -5.26
CA VAL A 97 10.65 -21.66 -4.52
C VAL A 97 11.54 -22.49 -5.41
N GLU A 98 12.58 -23.06 -4.82
CA GLU A 98 13.49 -23.98 -5.52
C GLU A 98 12.80 -25.29 -5.83
N THR A 99 13.24 -25.90 -6.92
CA THR A 99 12.77 -27.20 -7.38
C THR A 99 13.97 -28.12 -7.67
N SER A 100 13.81 -29.41 -7.40
CA SER A 100 14.87 -30.41 -7.65
C SER A 100 15.18 -30.59 -9.14
N LYS A 101 14.23 -30.29 -10.01
CA LYS A 101 14.33 -30.40 -11.48
C LYS A 101 14.03 -29.06 -12.13
N LYS A 102 14.40 -28.90 -13.40
CA LYS A 102 13.99 -27.74 -14.20
C LYS A 102 12.48 -27.61 -14.22
N SER A 103 11.98 -26.42 -14.00
CA SER A 103 10.56 -26.07 -14.07
C SER A 103 10.33 -25.14 -15.26
N CYS A 104 9.19 -25.30 -15.92
CA CYS A 104 8.78 -24.46 -17.02
C CYS A 104 7.81 -23.37 -16.53
N PHE A 105 7.82 -22.25 -17.23
CA PHE A 105 6.80 -21.22 -17.13
C PHE A 105 6.43 -20.80 -18.57
N PRO A 106 5.15 -20.62 -18.88
CA PRO A 106 4.74 -20.25 -20.24
C PRO A 106 5.28 -18.86 -20.61
N ARG A 107 5.52 -18.65 -21.91
CA ARG A 107 5.79 -17.31 -22.44
C ARG A 107 4.52 -16.46 -22.30
N PHE A 108 4.68 -15.28 -21.72
CA PHE A 108 3.57 -14.38 -21.42
C PHE A 108 3.54 -13.24 -22.45
N ASN A 109 3.05 -13.54 -23.67
CA ASN A 109 3.22 -12.68 -24.84
C ASN A 109 2.27 -11.47 -24.89
N TYR A 110 1.27 -11.45 -24.03
CA TYR A 110 0.27 -10.37 -23.94
C TYR A 110 0.48 -9.46 -22.72
N GLY A 111 1.59 -9.66 -22.02
CA GLY A 111 1.99 -8.88 -20.86
C GLY A 111 2.86 -7.68 -21.23
N ILE A 112 3.57 -7.21 -20.22
CA ILE A 112 4.54 -6.14 -20.36
C ILE A 112 5.83 -6.71 -20.96
N THR A 113 6.43 -5.97 -21.89
CA THR A 113 7.70 -6.38 -22.50
C THR A 113 8.86 -6.04 -21.57
N PHE A 114 9.55 -7.06 -21.09
CA PHE A 114 10.80 -6.93 -20.33
C PHE A 114 12.01 -7.21 -21.23
N ASN A 115 13.15 -6.64 -20.84
CA ASN A 115 14.45 -6.87 -21.42
C ASN A 115 15.53 -6.89 -20.31
N GLU A 116 16.80 -7.01 -20.66
CA GLU A 116 17.90 -7.06 -19.69
C GLU A 116 18.04 -5.79 -18.83
N ASP A 117 17.59 -4.65 -19.35
CA ASP A 117 17.77 -3.33 -18.72
C ASP A 117 16.62 -2.97 -17.75
N ASN A 118 15.40 -3.47 -18.02
CA ASN A 118 14.22 -3.14 -17.23
C ASN A 118 13.64 -4.30 -16.43
N CYS A 119 14.25 -5.50 -16.49
CA CYS A 119 13.81 -6.63 -15.68
C CYS A 119 14.40 -6.57 -14.27
N GLU A 120 13.64 -7.05 -13.31
CA GLU A 120 14.13 -7.28 -11.96
C GLU A 120 14.63 -8.73 -11.80
N LYS A 121 15.93 -8.87 -11.54
CA LYS A 121 16.63 -10.17 -11.40
C LYS A 121 16.58 -10.64 -9.96
N VAL A 122 15.36 -10.85 -9.45
CA VAL A 122 15.08 -11.23 -8.06
C VAL A 122 14.30 -12.55 -7.99
N THR A 123 14.32 -13.19 -6.85
CA THR A 123 13.60 -14.45 -6.59
C THR A 123 12.34 -14.28 -5.76
N MET A 124 12.12 -13.07 -5.27
CA MET A 124 10.94 -12.61 -4.56
C MET A 124 10.78 -11.10 -4.77
N GLY A 125 9.58 -10.61 -4.63
CA GLY A 125 9.25 -9.20 -4.70
C GLY A 125 8.31 -8.80 -3.57
N GLU A 126 8.69 -7.75 -2.85
CA GLU A 126 7.91 -7.20 -1.73
C GLU A 126 7.28 -5.87 -2.14
N TRP A 127 8.08 -4.86 -2.44
CA TRP A 127 7.67 -3.52 -2.85
C TRP A 127 8.29 -3.05 -4.18
N GLN A 128 9.06 -3.89 -4.82
CA GLN A 128 9.49 -3.62 -6.17
C GLN A 128 8.27 -3.55 -7.09
N TRP A 129 8.37 -2.73 -8.13
CA TRP A 129 7.29 -2.53 -9.10
C TRP A 129 6.03 -1.91 -8.51
N GLU A 130 6.21 -0.76 -7.94
CA GLU A 130 5.07 0.06 -7.54
C GLU A 130 4.27 0.49 -8.78
N THR A 131 2.97 0.27 -8.74
CA THR A 131 2.05 0.54 -9.85
C THR A 131 0.92 1.47 -9.42
N GLY A 132 0.35 2.18 -10.39
CA GLY A 132 -0.85 2.98 -10.17
C GLY A 132 -0.65 4.27 -9.38
N MET A 133 0.55 4.87 -9.43
CA MET A 133 0.85 6.10 -8.68
C MET A 133 -0.02 7.28 -9.06
N ASN A 134 -0.48 7.32 -10.31
CA ASN A 134 -1.34 8.36 -10.87
C ASN A 134 -2.84 8.04 -10.79
N PHE A 135 -3.20 6.92 -10.17
CA PHE A 135 -4.57 6.50 -9.97
C PHE A 135 -5.03 6.69 -8.53
N ASN A 136 -6.34 6.69 -8.33
CA ASN A 136 -6.92 6.67 -6.99
C ASN A 136 -6.70 5.28 -6.37
N GLN A 137 -5.85 5.21 -5.34
CA GLN A 137 -5.49 3.96 -4.66
C GLN A 137 -6.68 3.27 -3.96
N ILE A 138 -7.85 3.89 -3.92
CA ILE A 138 -9.07 3.31 -3.33
C ILE A 138 -10.02 2.89 -4.45
N ASP A 139 -10.39 3.81 -5.33
CA ASP A 139 -11.42 3.60 -6.33
C ASP A 139 -10.91 2.72 -7.50
N ASP A 140 -9.63 2.86 -7.86
CA ASP A 140 -8.98 2.12 -8.95
C ASP A 140 -8.18 0.90 -8.45
N PHE A 141 -8.31 0.51 -7.19
CA PHE A 141 -7.41 -0.45 -6.55
C PHE A 141 -7.38 -1.83 -7.23
N GLU A 142 -8.51 -2.32 -7.72
CA GLU A 142 -8.54 -3.60 -8.44
C GLU A 142 -7.81 -3.51 -9.79
N ARG A 143 -7.95 -2.41 -10.50
CA ARG A 143 -7.19 -2.14 -11.73
C ARG A 143 -5.69 -2.07 -11.47
N ILE A 144 -5.29 -1.40 -10.39
CA ILE A 144 -3.89 -1.30 -9.97
C ILE A 144 -3.33 -2.69 -9.64
N ARG A 145 -4.08 -3.50 -8.89
CA ARG A 145 -3.73 -4.90 -8.59
C ARG A 145 -3.56 -5.73 -9.86
N ASP A 146 -4.50 -5.65 -10.79
CA ASP A 146 -4.47 -6.44 -12.02
C ASP A 146 -3.25 -6.09 -12.88
N TYR A 147 -2.91 -4.80 -12.94
CA TYR A 147 -1.69 -4.37 -13.60
C TYR A 147 -0.43 -4.86 -12.87
N GLY A 148 -0.40 -4.81 -11.55
CA GLY A 148 0.70 -5.35 -10.74
C GLY A 148 0.89 -6.86 -10.95
N LEU A 149 -0.20 -7.64 -11.07
CA LEU A 149 -0.15 -9.05 -11.45
C LEU A 149 0.47 -9.23 -12.84
N LEU A 150 0.08 -8.37 -13.79
CA LEU A 150 0.63 -8.38 -15.14
C LEU A 150 2.15 -8.15 -15.13
N VAL A 151 2.63 -7.21 -14.31
CA VAL A 151 4.06 -6.93 -14.11
C VAL A 151 4.79 -8.17 -13.60
N VAL A 152 4.30 -8.78 -12.51
CA VAL A 152 4.92 -9.97 -11.89
C VAL A 152 5.03 -11.12 -12.87
N TYR A 153 3.95 -11.48 -13.54
CA TYR A 153 3.95 -12.61 -14.47
C TYR A 153 4.79 -12.35 -15.72
N SER A 154 4.81 -11.12 -16.21
CA SER A 154 5.62 -10.73 -17.38
C SER A 154 7.11 -10.80 -17.07
N ASN A 155 7.54 -10.23 -15.94
CA ASN A 155 8.94 -10.30 -15.53
C ASN A 155 9.37 -11.77 -15.26
N TRP A 156 8.53 -12.54 -14.57
CA TRP A 156 8.83 -13.95 -14.31
C TRP A 156 8.94 -14.76 -15.60
N SER A 157 8.06 -14.49 -16.57
CA SER A 157 8.17 -15.09 -17.92
C SER A 157 9.47 -14.75 -18.60
N PHE A 158 9.91 -13.49 -18.55
CA PHE A 158 11.19 -13.05 -19.10
C PHE A 158 12.37 -13.76 -18.42
N LEU A 159 12.41 -13.77 -17.09
CA LEU A 159 13.48 -14.45 -16.33
C LEU A 159 13.59 -15.94 -16.64
N LYS A 160 12.47 -16.60 -16.86
CA LYS A 160 12.41 -18.04 -17.17
C LYS A 160 12.78 -18.38 -18.60
N ASN A 161 12.45 -17.54 -19.57
CA ASN A 161 12.47 -17.92 -20.98
C ASN A 161 13.44 -17.12 -21.85
N GLU A 162 13.79 -15.90 -21.45
CA GLU A 162 14.47 -14.94 -22.33
C GLU A 162 15.75 -14.36 -21.75
N LEU A 163 15.85 -14.27 -20.41
CA LEU A 163 17.04 -13.78 -19.75
C LEU A 163 18.27 -14.60 -20.15
N LYS A 164 19.35 -13.92 -20.59
CA LYS A 164 20.65 -14.54 -20.83
C LYS A 164 21.19 -15.10 -19.52
N ASN A 165 21.74 -16.12 -19.31
CA ASN A 165 22.27 -16.66 -18.04
C ASN A 165 21.17 -16.87 -16.96
N ASN A 166 20.04 -17.37 -17.33
CA ASN A 166 18.90 -17.64 -16.45
C ASN A 166 19.06 -18.88 -15.54
N HIS A 167 20.27 -19.34 -15.30
CA HIS A 167 20.55 -20.60 -14.57
C HIS A 167 19.87 -20.67 -13.20
N GLU A 168 19.84 -19.56 -12.49
CA GLU A 168 19.18 -19.45 -11.18
C GLU A 168 17.69 -19.73 -11.28
N TYR A 169 17.02 -19.21 -12.32
CA TYR A 169 15.56 -19.31 -12.47
C TYR A 169 15.10 -20.65 -13.05
N LEU A 170 15.97 -21.39 -13.74
CA LEU A 170 15.59 -22.68 -14.34
C LEU A 170 15.06 -23.70 -13.34
N LYS A 171 15.60 -23.69 -12.11
CA LYS A 171 15.17 -24.58 -11.01
C LYS A 171 14.31 -23.87 -9.98
N ARG A 172 13.55 -22.85 -10.39
CA ARG A 172 12.61 -22.13 -9.54
C ARG A 172 11.22 -22.09 -10.18
N LYS A 173 10.19 -22.10 -9.37
CA LYS A 173 8.81 -21.84 -9.79
C LYS A 173 8.19 -20.79 -8.86
N LEU A 174 7.19 -20.06 -9.32
CA LEU A 174 6.38 -19.23 -8.42
C LEU A 174 5.79 -20.11 -7.33
N GLY A 175 6.10 -19.77 -6.09
CA GLY A 175 5.57 -20.45 -4.90
C GLY A 175 4.26 -19.82 -4.47
N TRP A 176 4.19 -18.51 -4.56
CA TRP A 176 3.02 -17.73 -4.23
C TRP A 176 3.07 -16.36 -4.91
N VAL A 177 1.90 -15.86 -5.27
CA VAL A 177 1.68 -14.48 -5.73
C VAL A 177 0.46 -13.96 -4.99
N ALA A 178 0.54 -12.76 -4.43
CA ALA A 178 -0.56 -12.14 -3.72
C ALA A 178 -1.74 -11.89 -4.68
N TYR A 179 -2.94 -12.17 -4.21
CA TYR A 179 -4.18 -11.85 -4.93
C TYR A 179 -4.66 -10.42 -4.66
N ILE A 180 -4.01 -9.72 -3.75
CA ILE A 180 -4.25 -8.32 -3.40
C ILE A 180 -2.93 -7.56 -3.44
N ALA A 181 -2.95 -6.32 -3.92
CA ALA A 181 -1.76 -5.48 -3.88
C ALA A 181 -1.55 -4.88 -2.48
N GLY A 182 -0.30 -4.71 -2.07
CA GLY A 182 0.08 -3.96 -0.88
C GLY A 182 -0.03 -2.47 -1.16
N LYS A 183 -1.08 -1.85 -0.67
CA LYS A 183 -1.28 -0.40 -0.74
C LYS A 183 -0.44 0.29 0.33
N ARG A 184 0.20 1.40 -0.03
CA ARG A 184 1.10 2.13 0.84
C ARG A 184 0.57 3.49 1.26
N GLU A 185 -0.12 4.18 0.36
CA GLU A 185 -0.66 5.51 0.59
C GLU A 185 -2.06 5.63 0.00
N SER A 186 -2.94 6.35 0.69
CA SER A 186 -4.25 6.75 0.20
C SER A 186 -4.69 8.05 0.87
N ARG A 187 -5.79 8.06 1.63
CA ARG A 187 -6.22 9.24 2.39
C ARG A 187 -5.32 9.48 3.59
N ARG A 188 -4.88 10.71 3.75
CA ARG A 188 -4.26 11.23 4.96
C ARG A 188 -5.26 12.16 5.62
N LEU A 189 -5.83 11.73 6.74
CA LEU A 189 -6.76 12.57 7.51
C LEU A 189 -6.03 13.81 8.04
N LEU A 190 -6.68 14.96 8.00
CA LEU A 190 -6.13 16.18 8.57
C LEU A 190 -6.41 16.17 10.08
N GLY A 191 -5.35 16.14 10.86
CA GLY A 191 -5.41 16.28 12.32
C GLY A 191 -5.21 17.73 12.76
N ASP A 192 -5.26 17.95 14.06
CA ASP A 192 -4.98 19.25 14.67
C ASP A 192 -3.52 19.68 14.43
N TYR A 193 -2.63 18.73 14.25
CA TYR A 193 -1.25 18.93 13.87
C TYR A 193 -0.92 18.15 12.58
N ILE A 194 -0.21 18.82 11.65
CA ILE A 194 0.30 18.21 10.43
C ILE A 194 1.80 18.01 10.60
N LEU A 195 2.23 16.74 10.65
CA LEU A 195 3.64 16.38 10.72
C LEU A 195 4.35 16.82 9.44
N LYS A 196 5.52 17.46 9.57
CA LYS A 196 6.31 18.02 8.46
C LYS A 196 7.69 17.40 8.42
N GLN A 197 8.38 17.56 7.29
CA GLN A 197 9.77 17.14 7.14
C GLN A 197 10.66 17.71 8.26
N ASP A 198 10.50 18.98 8.60
CA ASP A 198 11.25 19.66 9.66
C ASP A 198 11.10 19.00 11.03
N ASP A 199 9.96 18.42 11.34
CA ASP A 199 9.75 17.71 12.62
C ASP A 199 10.62 16.46 12.72
N ILE A 200 10.83 15.79 11.60
CA ILE A 200 11.70 14.61 11.51
C ILE A 200 13.17 15.03 11.49
N ASP A 201 13.53 15.98 10.62
CA ASP A 201 14.91 16.43 10.45
C ASP A 201 15.48 17.08 11.72
N LYS A 202 14.64 17.79 12.47
CA LYS A 202 15.01 18.44 13.74
C LYS A 202 14.74 17.58 14.96
N ASN A 203 14.20 16.38 14.77
CA ASN A 203 13.84 15.47 15.86
C ASN A 203 12.97 16.16 16.94
N VAL A 204 11.89 16.81 16.48
CA VAL A 204 11.00 17.59 17.35
C VAL A 204 10.29 16.67 18.33
N PHE A 205 10.33 17.03 19.62
CA PHE A 205 9.58 16.34 20.65
C PHE A 205 8.14 16.85 20.72
N HIS A 206 7.17 15.96 20.67
CA HIS A 206 5.74 16.24 20.83
C HIS A 206 5.28 15.76 22.23
N GLU A 207 4.61 16.63 22.97
CA GLU A 207 4.16 16.31 24.35
C GLU A 207 3.16 15.16 24.40
N ASP A 208 2.38 14.96 23.31
CA ASP A 208 1.39 13.92 23.14
C ASP A 208 1.93 12.68 22.41
N ALA A 209 3.24 12.57 22.22
CA ALA A 209 3.87 11.43 21.56
C ALA A 209 3.58 10.12 22.28
N SER A 210 2.97 9.17 21.59
CA SER A 210 2.63 7.84 22.11
C SER A 210 3.71 6.80 21.80
N PHE A 211 4.63 7.06 20.87
CA PHE A 211 5.74 6.19 20.52
C PHE A 211 6.90 7.01 19.92
N THR A 212 8.05 6.37 19.80
CA THR A 212 9.21 6.92 19.10
C THR A 212 9.57 6.04 17.90
N THR A 213 10.14 6.64 16.87
CA THR A 213 10.68 5.91 15.73
C THR A 213 12.13 6.34 15.48
N THR A 214 12.96 5.41 15.04
CA THR A 214 14.32 5.66 14.58
C THR A 214 14.48 5.47 13.08
N TRP A 215 13.36 5.27 12.37
CA TRP A 215 13.38 5.10 10.93
C TRP A 215 13.70 6.42 10.24
N SER A 216 14.59 6.39 9.28
CA SER A 216 14.86 7.54 8.42
C SER A 216 13.71 7.77 7.43
N LEU A 217 13.66 8.97 6.83
CA LEU A 217 12.78 9.23 5.69
C LEU A 217 13.08 8.24 4.57
N ASP A 218 12.08 7.45 4.21
CA ASP A 218 12.13 6.48 3.12
C ASP A 218 11.37 7.05 1.92
N LEU A 219 12.13 7.61 0.98
CA LEU A 219 11.57 8.37 -0.13
C LEU A 219 11.21 7.45 -1.30
N HIS A 220 9.95 7.42 -1.65
CA HIS A 220 9.42 6.77 -2.83
C HIS A 220 8.89 7.83 -3.80
N PHE A 221 9.74 8.29 -4.70
CA PHE A 221 9.33 9.28 -5.69
C PHE A 221 8.49 8.63 -6.80
N PRO A 222 7.24 9.04 -6.99
CA PRO A 222 6.38 8.53 -8.04
C PRO A 222 6.73 9.19 -9.39
N ASP A 223 7.94 9.02 -9.85
CA ASP A 223 8.43 9.58 -11.10
C ASP A 223 9.22 8.54 -11.91
N SER A 224 9.55 8.92 -13.14
CA SER A 224 10.29 8.06 -14.07
C SER A 224 11.74 7.76 -13.67
N THR A 225 12.24 8.38 -12.60
CA THR A 225 13.62 8.15 -12.12
C THR A 225 13.72 6.90 -11.23
N ASN A 226 12.61 6.44 -10.68
CA ASN A 226 12.53 5.19 -9.97
C ASN A 226 12.21 4.06 -10.96
N ALA A 227 13.20 3.20 -11.23
CA ALA A 227 13.10 2.11 -12.20
C ALA A 227 12.04 1.07 -11.86
N SER A 228 11.57 1.03 -10.61
CA SER A 228 10.51 0.13 -10.17
C SER A 228 9.09 0.63 -10.47
N HIS A 229 8.96 1.76 -11.13
CA HIS A 229 7.65 2.35 -11.44
C HIS A 229 7.08 1.86 -12.76
N PHE A 230 5.90 1.29 -12.70
CA PHE A 230 5.11 0.95 -13.86
C PHE A 230 3.81 1.74 -13.82
N PRO A 231 3.70 2.85 -14.58
CA PRO A 231 2.43 3.53 -14.74
C PRO A 231 1.45 2.59 -15.45
N ALA A 232 0.27 2.49 -14.91
CA ALA A 232 -0.80 1.71 -15.52
C ALA A 232 -1.39 2.42 -16.74
#